data_d6b728c0b8962dc9007ecabfac39791d
#
_entry.id   d6b728c0b8962dc9007ecabfac39791d
#
_cell.length_a   1.000
_cell.length_b   1.000
_cell.length_c   1.000
_cell.angle_alpha   90.00
_cell.angle_beta   90.00
_cell.angle_gamma   90.00
#
_symmetry.space_group_name_H-M   'P 1'
#
loop_
_entity.id
_entity.type
_entity.pdbx_description
1 polymer ?
#
loop_
_entity_poly.entity_id
_entity_poly.type
_entity_poly.pdbx_seq_one_letter_code
_entity_poly.pdbx_strand_id
1 'polypeptide(L)'
;MSENCQNCGQVVIGNFCSNCGQNSTFDRIDRNYAKNEFLNLIGYEKGFLYTFKELLLRPTQNISAYLKTNRNKLTKPLTFLILSSVIYTLVVNYLQIVIENEEKFKEIYGNSSIITIFNWIQGNYGYANILMLLFVAFWTNIFFRKYKFNFYEVIVILCFVVGESML
;
A
#
# COMPACT_ATOMS: atom_id res chain seq x y z
N MET A 1 13.01 -35.43 -14.22
CA MET A 1 13.32 -35.94 -12.88
C MET A 1 12.39 -35.22 -11.92
N SER A 2 11.56 -35.97 -11.20
CA SER A 2 10.67 -35.39 -10.17
C SER A 2 11.53 -35.07 -8.93
N GLU A 3 11.76 -33.81 -8.66
CA GLU A 3 12.50 -33.37 -7.48
C GLU A 3 11.52 -33.19 -6.32
N ASN A 4 11.91 -33.62 -5.13
CA ASN A 4 11.13 -33.39 -3.93
C ASN A 4 11.27 -31.91 -3.51
N CYS A 5 10.17 -31.31 -3.09
CA CYS A 5 10.15 -29.95 -2.59
C CYS A 5 11.04 -29.80 -1.36
N GLN A 6 11.98 -28.88 -1.38
CA GLN A 6 12.94 -28.65 -0.28
C GLN A 6 12.25 -28.15 1.00
N ASN A 7 11.03 -27.60 0.90
CA ASN A 7 10.28 -27.06 2.05
C ASN A 7 9.36 -28.11 2.69
N CYS A 8 8.63 -28.90 1.91
CA CYS A 8 7.61 -29.81 2.44
C CYS A 8 7.79 -31.28 2.04
N GLY A 9 8.81 -31.63 1.24
CA GLY A 9 9.10 -32.99 0.79
C GLY A 9 8.17 -33.57 -0.28
N GLN A 10 7.12 -32.85 -0.71
CA GLN A 10 6.19 -33.28 -1.72
C GLN A 10 6.85 -33.30 -3.11
N VAL A 11 6.48 -34.26 -3.95
CA VAL A 11 6.95 -34.34 -5.34
C VAL A 11 6.46 -33.13 -6.14
N VAL A 12 7.38 -32.44 -6.82
CA VAL A 12 7.10 -31.26 -7.63
C VAL A 12 7.09 -31.67 -9.12
N ILE A 13 5.97 -31.38 -9.80
CA ILE A 13 5.77 -31.72 -11.22
C ILE A 13 5.93 -30.48 -12.12
N GLY A 14 6.00 -29.27 -11.56
CA GLY A 14 6.07 -28.01 -12.29
C GLY A 14 7.05 -27.01 -11.67
N ASN A 15 6.87 -25.75 -12.00
CA ASN A 15 7.72 -24.67 -11.46
C ASN A 15 7.45 -24.34 -10.00
N PHE A 16 6.30 -24.80 -9.46
CA PHE A 16 5.88 -24.55 -8.08
C PHE A 16 5.37 -25.82 -7.42
N CYS A 17 5.64 -26.00 -6.16
CA CYS A 17 5.08 -27.10 -5.37
C CYS A 17 3.56 -26.92 -5.21
N SER A 18 2.79 -27.94 -5.59
CA SER A 18 1.32 -27.93 -5.48
C SER A 18 0.80 -27.88 -4.03
N ASN A 19 1.62 -28.31 -3.08
CA ASN A 19 1.23 -28.38 -1.66
C ASN A 19 1.56 -27.08 -0.88
N CYS A 20 2.76 -26.53 -1.06
CA CYS A 20 3.21 -25.34 -0.26
C CYS A 20 3.46 -24.10 -1.10
N GLY A 21 3.32 -24.15 -2.43
CA GLY A 21 3.55 -22.99 -3.32
C GLY A 21 5.02 -22.60 -3.50
N GLN A 22 5.97 -23.37 -2.94
CA GLN A 22 7.40 -23.10 -3.07
C GLN A 22 7.85 -23.23 -4.52
N ASN A 23 8.69 -22.29 -5.00
CA ASN A 23 9.32 -22.42 -6.30
C ASN A 23 10.28 -23.62 -6.31
N SER A 24 10.28 -24.40 -7.38
CA SER A 24 11.16 -25.57 -7.54
C SER A 24 12.62 -25.17 -7.79
N THR A 25 12.84 -24.02 -8.39
CA THR A 25 14.18 -23.48 -8.67
C THR A 25 14.47 -22.26 -7.83
N PHE A 26 15.65 -22.22 -7.21
CA PHE A 26 16.14 -21.08 -6.47
C PHE A 26 17.26 -20.42 -7.24
N ASP A 27 17.01 -19.24 -7.76
CA ASP A 27 18.05 -18.42 -8.33
C ASP A 27 18.93 -17.84 -7.20
N ARG A 28 20.23 -17.76 -7.46
CA ARG A 28 21.16 -17.14 -6.54
C ARG A 28 20.82 -15.65 -6.43
N ILE A 29 20.79 -15.13 -5.20
CA ILE A 29 20.60 -13.70 -4.94
C ILE A 29 21.83 -12.96 -5.45
N ASP A 30 21.73 -12.40 -6.64
CA ASP A 30 22.74 -11.60 -7.29
C ASP A 30 22.21 -10.17 -7.57
N ARG A 31 23.04 -9.35 -8.21
CA ARG A 31 22.67 -8.00 -8.60
C ARG A 31 21.46 -7.96 -9.56
N ASN A 32 21.33 -8.97 -10.41
CA ASN A 32 20.24 -9.06 -11.37
C ASN A 32 18.93 -9.43 -10.65
N TYR A 33 18.98 -10.32 -9.68
CA TYR A 33 17.86 -10.64 -8.81
C TYR A 33 17.35 -9.39 -8.09
N ALA A 34 18.23 -8.65 -7.40
CA ALA A 34 17.88 -7.43 -6.70
C ALA A 34 17.28 -6.35 -7.63
N LYS A 35 17.84 -6.21 -8.83
CA LYS A 35 17.32 -5.28 -9.86
C LYS A 35 15.93 -5.71 -10.33
N ASN A 36 15.71 -6.99 -10.60
CA ASN A 36 14.43 -7.50 -11.05
C ASN A 36 13.36 -7.37 -9.95
N GLU A 37 13.72 -7.63 -8.69
CA GLU A 37 12.79 -7.42 -7.55
C GLU A 37 12.40 -5.95 -7.40
N PHE A 38 13.36 -5.04 -7.53
CA PHE A 38 13.10 -3.61 -7.50
C PHE A 38 12.23 -3.17 -8.70
N LEU A 39 12.50 -3.65 -9.89
CA LEU A 39 11.70 -3.37 -11.08
C LEU A 39 10.29 -3.98 -10.97
N ASN A 40 10.12 -5.12 -10.33
CA ASN A 40 8.81 -5.71 -10.06
C ASN A 40 7.99 -4.89 -9.06
N LEU A 41 8.62 -4.25 -8.07
CA LEU A 41 7.96 -3.34 -7.15
C LEU A 41 7.45 -2.06 -7.85
N ILE A 42 8.30 -1.48 -8.72
CA ILE A 42 7.99 -0.23 -9.43
C ILE A 42 7.30 -0.52 -10.77
N GLY A 43 7.41 -1.75 -11.28
CA GLY A 43 7.14 -2.17 -12.65
C GLY A 43 5.80 -1.76 -13.24
N TYR A 44 5.81 -1.53 -14.56
CA TYR A 44 4.68 -1.01 -15.33
C TYR A 44 3.53 -2.02 -15.51
N GLU A 45 3.80 -3.33 -15.48
CA GLU A 45 2.78 -4.37 -15.76
C GLU A 45 2.00 -4.85 -14.54
N LYS A 46 2.61 -4.88 -13.35
CA LYS A 46 1.99 -5.35 -12.10
C LYS A 46 2.49 -4.59 -10.87
N GLY A 47 3.28 -3.51 -11.06
CA GLY A 47 3.89 -2.76 -9.99
C GLY A 47 3.09 -1.54 -9.56
N PHE A 48 3.76 -0.67 -8.82
CA PHE A 48 3.19 0.54 -8.23
C PHE A 48 2.59 1.49 -9.29
N LEU A 49 3.35 1.78 -10.36
CA LEU A 49 2.90 2.71 -11.42
C LEU A 49 1.68 2.17 -12.19
N TYR A 50 1.64 0.87 -12.44
CA TYR A 50 0.47 0.24 -13.03
C TYR A 50 -0.75 0.37 -12.12
N THR A 51 -0.59 0.09 -10.83
CA THR A 51 -1.67 0.20 -9.84
C THR A 51 -2.19 1.63 -9.75
N PHE A 52 -1.30 2.62 -9.67
CA PHE A 52 -1.65 4.04 -9.68
C PHE A 52 -2.49 4.41 -10.91
N LYS A 53 -1.98 4.12 -12.12
CA LYS A 53 -2.70 4.39 -13.36
C LYS A 53 -4.08 3.73 -13.43
N GLU A 54 -4.17 2.44 -13.05
CA GLU A 54 -5.42 1.69 -13.09
C GLU A 54 -6.44 2.20 -12.06
N LEU A 55 -6.00 2.61 -10.88
CA LEU A 55 -6.86 3.20 -9.85
C LEU A 55 -7.36 4.58 -10.28
N LEU A 56 -6.50 5.41 -10.87
CA LEU A 56 -6.89 6.73 -11.37
C LEU A 56 -7.95 6.65 -12.48
N LEU A 57 -7.80 5.69 -13.42
CA LEU A 57 -8.71 5.57 -14.57
C LEU A 57 -10.00 4.81 -14.22
N ARG A 58 -9.92 3.73 -13.43
CA ARG A 58 -11.04 2.82 -13.17
C ARG A 58 -11.03 2.30 -11.73
N PRO A 59 -11.19 3.17 -10.71
CA PRO A 59 -11.03 2.77 -9.30
C PRO A 59 -12.00 1.67 -8.89
N THR A 60 -13.29 1.85 -9.15
CA THR A 60 -14.34 0.92 -8.73
C THR A 60 -14.17 -0.49 -9.33
N GLN A 61 -13.84 -0.57 -10.61
CA GLN A 61 -13.69 -1.85 -11.30
C GLN A 61 -12.47 -2.61 -10.78
N ASN A 62 -11.34 -1.92 -10.62
CA ASN A 62 -10.09 -2.52 -10.18
C ASN A 62 -10.13 -2.95 -8.72
N ILE A 63 -10.68 -2.13 -7.83
CA ILE A 63 -10.87 -2.48 -6.42
C ILE A 63 -11.84 -3.65 -6.28
N SER A 64 -12.97 -3.64 -7.00
CA SER A 64 -13.92 -4.75 -6.98
C SER A 64 -13.30 -6.05 -7.52
N ALA A 65 -12.52 -5.98 -8.59
CA ALA A 65 -11.80 -7.14 -9.11
C ALA A 65 -10.76 -7.66 -8.11
N TYR A 66 -10.04 -6.77 -7.43
CA TYR A 66 -9.08 -7.16 -6.38
C TYR A 66 -9.76 -7.90 -5.22
N LEU A 67 -10.90 -7.44 -4.77
CA LEU A 67 -11.63 -8.06 -3.66
C LEU A 67 -12.22 -9.42 -4.04
N LYS A 68 -12.76 -9.58 -5.27
CA LYS A 68 -13.58 -10.72 -5.65
C LYS A 68 -12.91 -11.76 -6.55
N THR A 69 -12.00 -11.35 -7.45
CA THR A 69 -11.53 -12.21 -8.55
C THR A 69 -10.03 -12.34 -8.68
N ASN A 70 -9.28 -11.24 -8.69
CA ASN A 70 -7.85 -11.27 -9.01
C ASN A 70 -7.02 -10.31 -8.15
N ARG A 71 -6.45 -10.87 -7.07
CA ARG A 71 -5.58 -10.12 -6.15
C ARG A 71 -4.16 -9.90 -6.67
N ASN A 72 -3.78 -10.60 -7.73
CA ASN A 72 -2.43 -10.51 -8.30
C ASN A 72 -2.31 -9.43 -9.38
N LYS A 73 -3.41 -8.79 -9.77
CA LYS A 73 -3.42 -7.75 -10.80
C LYS A 73 -2.82 -6.44 -10.28
N LEU A 74 -3.11 -6.08 -9.06
CA LEU A 74 -2.64 -4.84 -8.42
C LEU A 74 -1.55 -5.12 -7.37
N THR A 75 -0.77 -4.11 -7.05
CA THR A 75 0.14 -4.15 -5.90
C THR A 75 -0.64 -4.41 -4.61
N LYS A 76 -0.03 -5.08 -3.66
CA LYS A 76 -0.65 -5.30 -2.35
C LYS A 76 -1.02 -3.95 -1.70
N PRO A 77 -2.24 -3.82 -1.11
CA PRO A 77 -2.77 -2.54 -0.62
C PRO A 77 -1.84 -1.80 0.35
N LEU A 78 -1.28 -2.54 1.32
CA LEU A 78 -0.33 -1.96 2.29
C LEU A 78 0.97 -1.49 1.63
N THR A 79 1.50 -2.25 0.67
CA THR A 79 2.69 -1.86 -0.08
C THR A 79 2.42 -0.61 -0.91
N PHE A 80 1.25 -0.52 -1.54
CA PHE A 80 0.83 0.66 -2.29
C PHE A 80 0.74 1.89 -1.39
N LEU A 81 0.08 1.77 -0.23
CA LEU A 81 -0.05 2.86 0.75
C LEU A 81 1.32 3.34 1.26
N ILE A 82 2.22 2.41 1.62
CA ILE A 82 3.55 2.76 2.12
C ILE A 82 4.37 3.49 1.04
N LEU A 83 4.39 2.97 -0.19
CA LEU A 83 5.13 3.62 -1.29
C LEU A 83 4.57 5.01 -1.61
N SER A 84 3.24 5.17 -1.66
CA SER A 84 2.58 6.47 -1.84
C SER A 84 2.95 7.46 -0.73
N SER A 85 2.95 7.00 0.53
CA SER A 85 3.34 7.83 1.68
C SER A 85 4.80 8.28 1.61
N VAL A 86 5.72 7.40 1.19
CA VAL A 86 7.14 7.75 1.02
C VAL A 86 7.30 8.78 -0.09
N ILE A 87 6.67 8.56 -1.25
CA ILE A 87 6.72 9.51 -2.38
C ILE A 87 6.16 10.86 -1.95
N TYR A 88 5.00 10.89 -1.31
CA TYR A 88 4.39 12.11 -0.79
C TYR A 88 5.35 12.87 0.14
N THR A 89 5.94 12.19 1.12
CA THR A 89 6.88 12.80 2.06
C THR A 89 8.09 13.40 1.36
N LEU A 90 8.66 12.70 0.37
CA LEU A 90 9.79 13.20 -0.40
C LEU A 90 9.42 14.44 -1.22
N VAL A 91 8.26 14.44 -1.88
CA VAL A 91 7.77 15.55 -2.68
C VAL A 91 7.50 16.78 -1.80
N VAL A 92 6.79 16.60 -0.69
CA VAL A 92 6.45 17.68 0.25
C VAL A 92 7.71 18.30 0.85
N ASN A 93 8.70 17.49 1.26
CA ASN A 93 9.96 17.99 1.77
C ASN A 93 10.78 18.72 0.70
N TYR A 94 10.79 18.20 -0.52
CA TYR A 94 11.51 18.84 -1.64
C TYR A 94 10.91 20.21 -2.00
N LEU A 95 9.58 20.30 -2.00
CA LEU A 95 8.87 21.55 -2.34
C LEU A 95 8.78 22.55 -1.16
N GLN A 96 9.27 22.19 0.03
CA GLN A 96 9.20 23.00 1.25
C GLN A 96 7.80 23.54 1.60
N ILE A 97 6.76 22.92 1.07
CA ILE A 97 5.35 23.34 1.23
C ILE A 97 4.93 23.35 2.70
N VAL A 98 5.51 22.45 3.50
CA VAL A 98 5.19 22.32 4.93
C VAL A 98 5.62 23.54 5.73
N ILE A 99 6.80 24.12 5.43
CA ILE A 99 7.37 25.24 6.20
C ILE A 99 6.47 26.46 6.12
N GLU A 100 6.00 26.80 4.93
CA GLU A 100 5.10 27.95 4.73
C GLU A 100 3.74 27.78 5.41
N ASN A 101 3.23 26.56 5.45
CA ASN A 101 1.98 26.25 6.14
C ASN A 101 2.12 26.24 7.66
N GLU A 102 3.25 25.82 8.21
CA GLU A 102 3.50 25.85 9.65
C GLU A 102 3.50 27.28 10.21
N GLU A 103 4.12 28.23 9.52
CA GLU A 103 4.15 29.63 9.95
C GLU A 103 2.75 30.24 9.96
N LYS A 104 1.98 30.06 8.89
CA LYS A 104 0.58 30.52 8.82
C LYS A 104 -0.31 29.86 9.87
N PHE A 105 -0.09 28.57 10.15
CA PHE A 105 -0.85 27.83 11.15
C PHE A 105 -0.54 28.32 12.57
N LYS A 106 0.72 28.61 12.87
CA LYS A 106 1.13 29.22 14.15
C LYS A 106 0.59 30.62 14.34
N GLU A 107 0.52 31.42 13.28
CA GLU A 107 -0.06 32.74 13.30
C GLU A 107 -1.56 32.75 13.65
N ILE A 108 -2.31 31.78 13.09
CA ILE A 108 -3.78 31.67 13.30
C ILE A 108 -4.11 31.08 14.67
N TYR A 109 -3.43 30.02 15.09
CA TYR A 109 -3.81 29.24 16.27
C TYR A 109 -2.97 29.50 17.54
N GLY A 110 -1.91 30.31 17.46
CA GLY A 110 -1.05 30.66 18.58
C GLY A 110 -0.46 29.43 19.29
N ASN A 111 -0.38 29.47 20.62
CA ASN A 111 0.15 28.37 21.45
C ASN A 111 -0.95 27.39 21.92
N SER A 112 -1.92 27.06 21.07
CA SER A 112 -2.99 26.13 21.44
C SER A 112 -2.54 24.67 21.39
N SER A 113 -3.28 23.79 22.09
CA SER A 113 -3.07 22.33 22.03
C SER A 113 -3.17 21.76 20.60
N ILE A 114 -3.83 22.49 19.69
CA ILE A 114 -3.96 22.13 18.27
C ILE A 114 -2.58 22.10 17.59
N ILE A 115 -1.69 23.07 17.89
CA ILE A 115 -0.34 23.11 17.35
C ILE A 115 0.51 21.93 17.84
N THR A 116 0.36 21.55 19.09
CA THR A 116 1.06 20.38 19.64
C THR A 116 0.67 19.10 18.91
N ILE A 117 -0.64 18.90 18.65
CA ILE A 117 -1.15 17.78 17.89
C ILE A 117 -0.66 17.83 16.43
N PHE A 118 -0.72 19.00 15.81
CA PHE A 118 -0.26 19.21 14.43
C PHE A 118 1.23 18.89 14.27
N ASN A 119 2.09 19.39 15.14
CA ASN A 119 3.52 19.12 15.13
C ASN A 119 3.83 17.64 15.37
N TRP A 120 3.06 16.97 16.25
CA TRP A 120 3.19 15.54 16.46
C TRP A 120 2.82 14.76 15.18
N ILE A 121 1.73 15.12 14.50
CA ILE A 121 1.31 14.52 13.23
C ILE A 121 2.38 14.69 12.16
N GLN A 122 2.94 15.89 12.03
CA GLN A 122 3.99 16.18 11.05
C GLN A 122 5.27 15.37 11.33
N GLY A 123 5.68 15.27 12.58
CA GLY A 123 6.85 14.48 12.99
C GLY A 123 6.65 12.96 12.86
N ASN A 124 5.38 12.50 12.86
CA ASN A 124 5.02 11.07 12.86
C ASN A 124 4.02 10.72 11.74
N TYR A 125 4.18 11.35 10.57
CA TYR A 125 3.20 11.31 9.49
C TYR A 125 2.76 9.90 9.09
N GLY A 126 3.71 8.94 9.02
CA GLY A 126 3.40 7.54 8.70
C GLY A 126 2.47 6.87 9.72
N TYR A 127 2.76 7.03 11.00
CA TYR A 127 1.93 6.46 12.08
C TYR A 127 0.58 7.17 12.19
N ALA A 128 0.56 8.49 12.03
CA ALA A 128 -0.66 9.27 12.04
C ALA A 128 -1.63 8.82 10.94
N ASN A 129 -1.12 8.57 9.73
CA ASN A 129 -1.93 8.07 8.61
C ASN A 129 -2.51 6.68 8.86
N ILE A 130 -1.72 5.75 9.44
CA ILE A 130 -2.21 4.42 9.79
C ILE A 130 -3.32 4.50 10.84
N LEU A 131 -3.13 5.34 11.87
CA LEU A 131 -4.13 5.54 12.93
C LEU A 131 -5.41 6.16 12.39
N MET A 132 -5.29 7.18 11.53
CA MET A 132 -6.42 7.79 10.84
C MET A 132 -7.15 6.81 9.94
N LEU A 133 -6.42 5.97 9.19
CA LEU A 133 -7.02 4.94 8.33
C LEU A 133 -7.85 3.95 9.13
N LEU A 134 -7.35 3.48 10.29
CA LEU A 134 -8.09 2.56 11.16
C LEU A 134 -9.36 3.22 11.73
N PHE A 135 -9.26 4.49 12.15
CA PHE A 135 -10.40 5.25 12.64
C PHE A 135 -11.46 5.44 11.55
N VAL A 136 -11.06 5.86 10.36
CA VAL A 136 -11.96 6.01 9.20
C VAL A 136 -12.56 4.66 8.80
N ALA A 137 -11.78 3.56 8.83
CA ALA A 137 -12.27 2.23 8.52
C ALA A 137 -13.38 1.79 9.50
N PHE A 138 -13.20 2.08 10.78
CA PHE A 138 -14.21 1.77 11.81
C PHE A 138 -15.53 2.49 11.52
N TRP A 139 -15.51 3.80 11.30
CA TRP A 139 -16.70 4.59 10.99
C TRP A 139 -17.32 4.19 9.65
N THR A 140 -16.50 4.00 8.62
CA THR A 140 -16.99 3.55 7.31
C THR A 140 -17.72 2.21 7.42
N ASN A 141 -17.17 1.26 8.17
CA ASN A 141 -17.82 -0.03 8.37
C ASN A 141 -19.18 0.09 9.08
N ILE A 142 -19.32 1.02 10.03
CA ILE A 142 -20.58 1.27 10.72
C ILE A 142 -21.62 1.88 9.77
N PHE A 143 -21.25 2.95 9.06
CA PHE A 143 -22.19 3.68 8.19
C PHE A 143 -22.59 2.87 6.96
N PHE A 144 -21.67 2.04 6.41
CA PHE A 144 -21.89 1.29 5.17
C PHE A 144 -22.21 -0.20 5.40
N ARG A 145 -22.73 -0.58 6.56
CA ARG A 145 -23.14 -1.96 6.89
C ARG A 145 -24.13 -2.57 5.87
N LYS A 146 -24.91 -1.75 5.19
CA LYS A 146 -25.86 -2.18 4.14
C LYS A 146 -25.18 -2.88 2.97
N TYR A 147 -23.93 -2.55 2.67
CA TYR A 147 -23.19 -3.09 1.52
C TYR A 147 -22.50 -4.42 1.82
N LYS A 148 -22.64 -4.96 3.05
CA LYS A 148 -22.11 -6.27 3.48
C LYS A 148 -20.59 -6.44 3.28
N PHE A 149 -19.82 -5.34 3.25
CA PHE A 149 -18.36 -5.41 3.26
C PHE A 149 -17.87 -5.84 4.64
N ASN A 150 -16.86 -6.72 4.65
CA ASN A 150 -16.15 -7.06 5.87
C ASN A 150 -15.21 -5.91 6.26
N PHE A 151 -14.94 -5.73 7.57
CA PHE A 151 -14.02 -4.71 8.08
C PHE A 151 -12.65 -4.73 7.37
N TYR A 152 -12.10 -5.92 7.10
CA TYR A 152 -10.84 -6.07 6.36
C TYR A 152 -10.94 -5.61 4.89
N GLU A 153 -12.06 -5.81 4.24
CA GLU A 153 -12.29 -5.32 2.88
C GLU A 153 -12.35 -3.79 2.86
N VAL A 154 -12.95 -3.18 3.87
CA VAL A 154 -12.97 -1.72 4.04
C VAL A 154 -11.55 -1.17 4.21
N ILE A 155 -10.70 -1.83 5.01
CA ILE A 155 -9.27 -1.44 5.15
C ILE A 155 -8.55 -1.51 3.80
N VAL A 156 -8.75 -2.57 3.03
CA VAL A 156 -8.15 -2.72 1.69
C VAL A 156 -8.57 -1.60 0.75
N ILE A 157 -9.87 -1.28 0.72
CA ILE A 157 -10.40 -0.16 -0.08
C ILE A 157 -9.75 1.15 0.33
N LEU A 158 -9.69 1.42 1.64
CA LEU A 158 -9.11 2.65 2.17
C LEU A 158 -7.60 2.76 1.91
N CYS A 159 -6.85 1.66 1.96
CA CYS A 159 -5.43 1.66 1.59
C CYS A 159 -5.23 2.13 0.14
N PHE A 160 -6.08 1.70 -0.79
CA PHE A 160 -6.01 2.15 -2.17
C PHE A 160 -6.45 3.62 -2.31
N VAL A 161 -7.56 4.01 -1.70
CA VAL A 161 -8.09 5.38 -1.79
C VAL A 161 -7.15 6.39 -1.16
N VAL A 162 -6.64 6.12 0.06
CA VAL A 162 -5.71 7.01 0.75
C VAL A 162 -4.36 7.04 0.04
N GLY A 163 -3.84 5.87 -0.42
CA GLY A 163 -2.61 5.83 -1.20
C GLY A 163 -2.71 6.63 -2.50
N GLU A 164 -3.84 6.57 -3.20
CA GLU A 164 -4.11 7.35 -4.41
C GLU A 164 -4.22 8.86 -4.13
N SER A 165 -4.85 9.24 -3.03
CA SER A 165 -5.03 10.65 -2.67
C SER A 165 -3.73 11.36 -2.25
N MET A 166 -2.66 10.60 -1.99
CA MET A 166 -1.34 11.14 -1.67
C MET A 166 -0.48 11.43 -2.90
N LEU A 167 -0.87 10.95 -4.08
CA LEU A 167 -0.11 11.04 -5.34
C LEU A 167 -0.71 12.07 -6.28
#